data_6a0cac790ea0233def4a9e6f6be26908
#
_entry.id   6a0cac790ea0233def4a9e6f6be26908
#
_cell.length_a   1.000
_cell.length_b   1.000
_cell.length_c   1.000
_cell.angle_alpha   90.00
_cell.angle_beta   90.00
_cell.angle_gamma   90.00
#
_symmetry.space_group_name_H-M   'P 1'
#
loop_
_entity.id
_entity.type
_entity.pdbx_description
1 polymer ?
#
loop_
_entity_poly.entity_id
_entity_poly.type
_entity_poly.pdbx_seq_one_letter_code
_entity_poly.pdbx_strand_id
1 'polypeptide(L)'
;MNPGAARMAILEYLKSNGGNVSEAARVFGINRPVIYDIKRKRREGDLQDRSKAPHNHPRRTVPDVEDHVIQAKNKTRLGPIRLSVYLSKYEGLCVPAGTIRHILRRNRSRLTRHPGFRRPRKEAREFVDWYSAKPFEIVQIDLKHIRDHKALSREQIIHLDAHNIPNYQWSALDVTSRFKLIGYSREKTWTNGLCWYLWVISWLRSHGVRSQILFTVDNGEEFGGKSWLKVAELRKLIAGFGCRLTQNHKGHCEENAHLERSHRTDDEEFYIPRTMAITSDATLLDEALGYIYYYNNLREHSSLANQTPFDCLRKHLPDVDEAIRYVHPLLLDTASVRLGPWSGYYVLTQNRGCRNMRGPGKNWYFCQLTASRA
;
A
#
# COMPACT_ATOMS: atom_id res chain seq x y z
N MET A 1 25.30 21.55 14.56
CA MET A 1 26.06 22.73 14.03
C MET A 1 27.47 22.28 13.67
N ASN A 2 28.02 22.71 12.53
CA ASN A 2 29.38 22.35 12.13
C ASN A 2 30.40 23.02 13.05
N PRO A 3 31.30 22.31 13.76
CA PRO A 3 32.24 22.90 14.70
C PRO A 3 33.15 23.97 14.08
N GLY A 4 33.53 23.80 12.83
CA GLY A 4 34.32 24.80 12.11
C GLY A 4 33.57 26.12 11.89
N ALA A 5 32.28 26.05 11.53
CA ALA A 5 31.44 27.24 11.36
C ALA A 5 31.23 27.99 12.66
N ALA A 6 31.02 27.29 13.78
CA ALA A 6 30.92 27.93 15.09
C ALA A 6 32.22 28.68 15.51
N ARG A 7 33.38 28.07 15.25
CA ARG A 7 34.69 28.70 15.51
C ARG A 7 34.94 29.91 14.63
N MET A 8 34.50 29.87 13.35
CA MET A 8 34.58 31.01 12.44
C MET A 8 33.73 32.17 12.95
N ALA A 9 32.49 31.94 13.38
CA ALA A 9 31.64 33.01 13.94
C ALA A 9 32.27 33.71 15.16
N ILE A 10 32.93 32.94 16.06
CA ILE A 10 33.68 33.51 17.19
C ILE A 10 34.83 34.39 16.74
N LEU A 11 35.57 33.96 15.70
CA LEU A 11 36.70 34.74 15.16
C LEU A 11 36.24 36.00 14.45
N GLU A 12 35.13 35.98 13.73
CA GLU A 12 34.52 37.13 13.09
C GLU A 12 34.04 38.16 14.13
N TYR A 13 33.37 37.68 15.19
CA TYR A 13 32.97 38.52 16.30
C TYR A 13 34.17 39.22 16.97
N LEU A 14 35.26 38.47 17.21
CA LEU A 14 36.49 39.06 17.78
C LEU A 14 37.09 40.13 16.88
N LYS A 15 37.04 39.93 15.56
CA LYS A 15 37.54 40.90 14.58
C LYS A 15 36.73 42.19 14.58
N SER A 16 35.39 42.07 14.67
CA SER A 16 34.46 43.22 14.68
C SER A 16 34.49 44.01 16.02
N ASN A 17 34.82 43.34 17.13
CA ASN A 17 34.80 43.95 18.49
C ASN A 17 36.19 44.18 19.09
N GLY A 18 37.14 44.62 18.27
CA GLY A 18 38.48 45.04 18.74
C GLY A 18 39.31 43.94 19.41
N GLY A 19 38.95 42.66 19.24
CA GLY A 19 39.70 41.52 19.80
C GLY A 19 39.43 41.23 21.27
N ASN A 20 38.37 41.76 21.87
CA ASN A 20 38.05 41.60 23.28
C ASN A 20 37.60 40.16 23.60
N VAL A 21 38.55 39.35 24.10
CA VAL A 21 38.34 37.93 24.43
C VAL A 21 37.36 37.76 25.59
N SER A 22 37.35 38.70 26.54
CA SER A 22 36.47 38.59 27.72
C SER A 22 35.00 38.78 27.36
N GLU A 23 34.73 39.65 26.42
CA GLU A 23 33.39 39.91 25.92
C GLU A 23 32.91 38.77 25.01
N ALA A 24 33.76 38.32 24.11
CA ALA A 24 33.46 37.15 23.29
C ALA A 24 33.15 35.89 24.14
N ALA A 25 33.92 35.69 25.23
CA ALA A 25 33.65 34.58 26.15
C ALA A 25 32.25 34.65 26.78
N ARG A 26 31.80 35.87 27.13
CA ARG A 26 30.46 36.11 27.67
C ARG A 26 29.37 35.89 26.62
N VAL A 27 29.52 36.46 25.44
CA VAL A 27 28.52 36.37 24.34
C VAL A 27 28.30 34.96 23.87
N PHE A 28 29.36 34.17 23.70
CA PHE A 28 29.28 32.78 23.21
C PHE A 28 29.16 31.75 24.33
N GLY A 29 29.14 32.14 25.60
CA GLY A 29 29.01 31.23 26.74
C GLY A 29 30.17 30.24 26.88
N ILE A 30 31.38 30.61 26.48
CA ILE A 30 32.59 29.76 26.50
C ILE A 30 33.71 30.35 27.33
N ASN A 31 34.62 29.52 27.79
CA ASN A 31 35.76 29.97 28.58
C ASN A 31 36.84 30.65 27.73
N ARG A 32 37.50 31.67 28.26
CA ARG A 32 38.62 32.40 27.59
C ARG A 32 39.69 31.48 26.99
N PRO A 33 40.17 30.41 27.68
CA PRO A 33 41.16 29.51 27.12
C PRO A 33 40.72 28.86 25.79
N VAL A 34 39.42 28.58 25.65
CA VAL A 34 38.85 28.01 24.40
C VAL A 34 39.01 29.00 23.25
N ILE A 35 38.82 30.30 23.51
CA ILE A 35 38.99 31.33 22.48
C ILE A 35 40.44 31.44 22.04
N TYR A 36 41.39 31.35 22.99
CA TYR A 36 42.81 31.35 22.66
C TYR A 36 43.21 30.12 21.85
N ASP A 37 42.63 28.95 22.17
CA ASP A 37 42.83 27.75 21.37
C ASP A 37 42.26 27.87 19.94
N ILE A 38 41.09 28.50 19.79
CA ILE A 38 40.49 28.81 18.47
C ILE A 38 41.40 29.76 17.68
N LYS A 39 41.97 30.79 18.32
CA LYS A 39 42.95 31.71 17.68
C LYS A 39 44.19 30.96 17.24
N ARG A 40 44.72 30.01 18.04
CA ARG A 40 45.86 29.19 17.70
C ARG A 40 45.54 28.31 16.49
N LYS A 41 44.43 27.58 16.53
CA LYS A 41 43.96 26.72 15.42
C LYS A 41 43.78 27.49 14.12
N ARG A 42 43.32 28.75 14.19
CA ARG A 42 43.24 29.63 13.01
C ARG A 42 44.59 29.93 12.40
N ARG A 43 45.62 30.15 13.22
CA ARG A 43 46.99 30.38 12.72
C ARG A 43 47.59 29.11 12.09
N GLU A 44 47.26 27.95 12.65
CA GLU A 44 47.66 26.64 12.14
C GLU A 44 46.86 26.20 10.88
N GLY A 45 45.83 26.99 10.48
CA GLY A 45 45.02 26.71 9.31
C GLY A 45 43.97 25.60 9.50
N ASP A 46 43.83 25.02 10.70
CA ASP A 46 42.97 23.90 11.00
C ASP A 46 41.87 24.26 12.03
N LEU A 47 40.72 24.69 11.55
CA LEU A 47 39.54 24.97 12.37
C LEU A 47 38.60 23.76 12.55
N GLN A 48 38.88 22.67 11.92
CA GLN A 48 38.11 21.45 12.07
C GLN A 48 38.59 20.61 13.26
N ASP A 49 37.72 19.74 13.75
CA ASP A 49 38.14 18.79 14.77
C ASP A 49 38.95 17.67 14.11
N ARG A 50 40.13 17.40 14.66
CA ARG A 50 40.93 16.23 14.22
C ARG A 50 40.17 14.96 14.54
N SER A 51 40.32 13.97 13.67
CA SER A 51 39.77 12.64 13.91
C SER A 51 40.30 12.08 15.24
N LYS A 52 39.36 11.62 16.09
CA LYS A 52 39.68 10.92 17.33
C LYS A 52 39.87 9.42 17.12
N ALA A 53 39.84 8.97 15.87
CA ALA A 53 40.05 7.55 15.55
C ALA A 53 41.49 7.16 15.88
N PRO A 54 41.70 6.00 16.46
CA PRO A 54 43.05 5.46 16.72
C PRO A 54 43.85 5.37 15.41
N HIS A 55 45.10 5.81 15.42
CA HIS A 55 45.99 5.68 14.28
C HIS A 55 46.39 4.23 14.01
N ASN A 56 46.43 3.41 15.06
CA ASN A 56 46.73 2.00 14.96
C ASN A 56 45.52 1.14 15.34
N HIS A 57 45.20 0.15 14.52
CA HIS A 57 44.08 -0.76 14.70
C HIS A 57 44.59 -2.22 14.78
N PRO A 58 45.13 -2.65 15.95
CA PRO A 58 45.79 -3.98 16.07
C PRO A 58 44.86 -5.17 15.79
N ARG A 59 43.54 -4.95 15.86
CA ARG A 59 42.53 -5.99 15.55
C ARG A 59 41.99 -5.90 14.11
N ARG A 60 42.60 -5.07 13.26
CA ARG A 60 42.19 -4.99 11.87
C ARG A 60 42.63 -6.24 11.10
N THR A 61 41.73 -6.76 10.29
CA THR A 61 42.03 -7.87 9.39
C THR A 61 43.19 -7.51 8.48
N VAL A 62 44.14 -8.44 8.24
CA VAL A 62 45.29 -8.24 7.34
C VAL A 62 44.79 -7.87 5.93
N PRO A 63 45.51 -6.99 5.21
CA PRO A 63 45.09 -6.52 3.88
C PRO A 63 44.79 -7.64 2.89
N ASP A 64 45.62 -8.70 2.84
CA ASP A 64 45.44 -9.82 1.93
C ASP A 64 44.08 -10.54 2.14
N VAL A 65 43.67 -10.73 3.39
CA VAL A 65 42.37 -11.31 3.71
C VAL A 65 41.22 -10.35 3.35
N GLU A 66 41.40 -9.02 3.54
CA GLU A 66 40.41 -8.04 3.09
C GLU A 66 40.24 -8.08 1.58
N ASP A 67 41.33 -8.14 0.83
CA ASP A 67 41.35 -8.20 -0.63
C ASP A 67 40.66 -9.47 -1.15
N HIS A 68 40.96 -10.59 -0.52
CA HIS A 68 40.31 -11.87 -0.85
C HIS A 68 38.79 -11.83 -0.65
N VAL A 69 38.34 -11.30 0.49
CA VAL A 69 36.91 -11.12 0.78
C VAL A 69 36.26 -10.19 -0.25
N ILE A 70 36.92 -9.11 -0.67
CA ILE A 70 36.41 -8.17 -1.67
C ILE A 70 36.28 -8.84 -3.04
N GLN A 71 37.32 -9.58 -3.47
CA GLN A 71 37.31 -10.32 -4.73
C GLN A 71 36.20 -11.37 -4.75
N ALA A 72 36.10 -12.20 -3.69
CA ALA A 72 35.05 -13.19 -3.56
C ALA A 72 33.65 -12.55 -3.55
N LYS A 73 33.49 -11.40 -2.90
CA LYS A 73 32.23 -10.62 -2.92
C LYS A 73 31.88 -10.14 -4.33
N ASN A 74 32.82 -9.59 -5.06
CA ASN A 74 32.60 -9.09 -6.41
C ASN A 74 32.26 -10.23 -7.39
N LYS A 75 32.91 -11.40 -7.22
CA LYS A 75 32.70 -12.61 -8.03
C LYS A 75 31.33 -13.25 -7.73
N THR A 76 31.02 -13.48 -6.44
CA THR A 76 29.85 -14.30 -6.03
C THR A 76 28.60 -13.51 -5.74
N ARG A 77 28.73 -12.23 -5.44
CA ARG A 77 27.65 -11.33 -5.00
C ARG A 77 26.95 -11.74 -3.68
N LEU A 78 27.46 -12.74 -3.00
CA LEU A 78 26.86 -13.29 -1.77
C LEU A 78 26.83 -12.26 -0.64
N GLY A 79 25.80 -12.35 0.23
CA GLY A 79 25.75 -11.58 1.47
C GLY A 79 26.76 -12.10 2.51
N PRO A 80 27.09 -11.32 3.58
CA PRO A 80 28.16 -11.65 4.51
C PRO A 80 28.09 -13.07 5.12
N ILE A 81 26.88 -13.54 5.43
CA ILE A 81 26.68 -14.90 6.03
C ILE A 81 27.02 -15.97 5.00
N ARG A 82 26.46 -15.90 3.79
CA ARG A 82 26.72 -16.88 2.73
C ARG A 82 28.15 -16.80 2.22
N LEU A 83 28.74 -15.58 2.20
CA LEU A 83 30.13 -15.38 1.81
C LEU A 83 31.10 -16.02 2.81
N SER A 84 30.80 -15.95 4.11
CA SER A 84 31.59 -16.66 5.14
C SER A 84 31.61 -18.17 4.89
N VAL A 85 30.44 -18.76 4.60
CA VAL A 85 30.33 -20.18 4.26
C VAL A 85 31.08 -20.51 2.96
N TYR A 86 30.94 -19.68 1.93
CA TYR A 86 31.63 -19.87 0.66
C TYR A 86 33.14 -19.85 0.83
N LEU A 87 33.70 -18.84 1.50
CA LEU A 87 35.14 -18.71 1.75
C LEU A 87 35.67 -19.92 2.53
N SER A 88 34.97 -20.36 3.56
CA SER A 88 35.38 -21.53 4.36
C SER A 88 35.34 -22.82 3.52
N LYS A 89 34.26 -23.05 2.77
CA LYS A 89 34.04 -24.31 2.05
C LYS A 89 34.87 -24.46 0.79
N TYR A 90 35.03 -23.38 0.01
CA TYR A 90 35.62 -23.43 -1.31
C TYR A 90 37.02 -22.82 -1.41
N GLU A 91 37.39 -21.95 -0.47
CA GLU A 91 38.67 -21.24 -0.49
C GLU A 91 39.52 -21.49 0.77
N GLY A 92 39.03 -22.32 1.70
CA GLY A 92 39.75 -22.67 2.94
C GLY A 92 39.94 -21.49 3.91
N LEU A 93 39.28 -20.34 3.67
CA LEU A 93 39.47 -19.12 4.43
C LEU A 93 38.34 -18.89 5.41
N CYS A 94 38.63 -19.10 6.72
CA CYS A 94 37.66 -18.93 7.80
C CYS A 94 37.57 -17.48 8.26
N VAL A 95 36.60 -16.70 7.71
CA VAL A 95 36.32 -15.32 8.12
C VAL A 95 34.89 -15.21 8.65
N PRO A 96 34.70 -14.78 9.90
CA PRO A 96 33.37 -14.62 10.48
C PRO A 96 32.53 -13.59 9.70
N ALA A 97 31.21 -13.85 9.58
CA ALA A 97 30.28 -12.98 8.84
C ALA A 97 30.25 -11.53 9.37
N GLY A 98 30.48 -11.34 10.68
CA GLY A 98 30.63 -10.01 11.29
C GLY A 98 31.85 -9.26 10.76
N THR A 99 33.00 -9.95 10.68
CA THR A 99 34.25 -9.39 10.14
C THR A 99 34.09 -9.05 8.66
N ILE A 100 33.48 -9.93 7.87
CA ILE A 100 33.16 -9.68 6.45
C ILE A 100 32.29 -8.43 6.33
N ARG A 101 31.26 -8.26 7.16
CA ARG A 101 30.40 -7.06 7.15
C ARG A 101 31.19 -5.78 7.37
N HIS A 102 32.16 -5.81 8.30
CA HIS A 102 33.02 -4.66 8.57
C HIS A 102 33.99 -4.38 7.41
N ILE A 103 34.60 -5.43 6.82
CA ILE A 103 35.48 -5.31 5.64
C ILE A 103 34.72 -4.65 4.48
N LEU A 104 33.54 -5.19 4.13
CA LEU A 104 32.73 -4.66 3.02
C LEU A 104 32.25 -3.22 3.26
N ARG A 105 31.96 -2.83 4.52
CA ARG A 105 31.57 -1.48 4.86
C ARG A 105 32.70 -0.47 4.70
N ARG A 106 33.92 -0.85 5.08
CA ARG A 106 35.11 -0.01 4.91
C ARG A 106 35.51 0.17 3.44
N ASN A 107 35.35 -0.87 2.66
CA ASN A 107 35.81 -0.94 1.26
C ASN A 107 34.68 -0.77 0.25
N ARG A 108 33.66 0.06 0.54
CA ARG A 108 32.51 0.25 -0.36
C ARG A 108 32.88 0.74 -1.75
N SER A 109 33.91 1.56 -1.89
CA SER A 109 34.41 2.07 -3.18
C SER A 109 35.01 0.99 -4.07
N ARG A 110 35.52 -0.09 -3.48
CA ARG A 110 36.15 -1.23 -4.17
C ARG A 110 35.15 -2.33 -4.57
N LEU A 111 33.90 -2.21 -4.11
CA LEU A 111 32.85 -3.16 -4.46
C LEU A 111 32.23 -2.79 -5.80
N THR A 112 32.08 -3.79 -6.67
CA THR A 112 31.37 -3.63 -7.93
C THR A 112 29.93 -3.20 -7.63
N ARG A 113 29.60 -1.96 -8.01
CA ARG A 113 28.24 -1.46 -7.96
C ARG A 113 27.44 -2.12 -9.06
N HIS A 114 26.69 -3.16 -8.72
CA HIS A 114 25.62 -3.56 -9.61
C HIS A 114 24.53 -2.48 -9.52
N PRO A 115 23.89 -2.14 -10.64
CA PRO A 115 22.65 -1.43 -10.58
C PRO A 115 21.71 -2.32 -9.76
N GLY A 116 21.75 -2.16 -8.44
CA GLY A 116 20.80 -2.79 -7.56
C GLY A 116 19.43 -2.31 -8.00
N PHE A 117 18.46 -3.17 -7.94
CA PHE A 117 17.06 -2.81 -8.04
C PHE A 117 16.87 -1.56 -7.15
N ARG A 118 16.95 -0.38 -7.76
CA ARG A 118 16.61 0.85 -7.05
C ARG A 118 15.12 0.74 -6.81
N ARG A 119 14.72 0.53 -5.55
CA ARG A 119 13.33 0.80 -5.19
C ARG A 119 13.04 2.19 -5.77
N PRO A 120 12.01 2.33 -6.60
CA PRO A 120 11.62 3.65 -7.07
C PRO A 120 11.55 4.55 -5.83
N ARG A 121 11.98 5.80 -5.98
CA ARG A 121 11.76 6.82 -4.93
C ARG A 121 10.28 6.68 -4.57
N LYS A 122 9.96 6.64 -3.27
CA LYS A 122 8.56 6.74 -2.84
C LYS A 122 8.01 7.97 -3.56
N GLU A 123 7.13 7.74 -4.51
CA GLU A 123 6.39 8.84 -5.12
C GLU A 123 5.75 9.62 -3.98
N ALA A 124 5.86 10.94 -4.05
CA ALA A 124 5.10 11.79 -3.14
C ALA A 124 3.64 11.38 -3.32
N ARG A 125 3.00 10.92 -2.24
CA ARG A 125 1.60 10.51 -2.31
C ARG A 125 0.77 11.73 -2.65
N GLU A 126 -0.14 11.56 -3.57
CA GLU A 126 -1.06 12.59 -3.98
C GLU A 126 -1.94 12.98 -2.79
N PHE A 127 -2.11 14.27 -2.57
CA PHE A 127 -3.11 14.75 -1.63
C PHE A 127 -4.50 14.43 -2.19
N VAL A 128 -5.31 13.76 -1.41
CA VAL A 128 -6.67 13.38 -1.79
C VAL A 128 -7.65 14.31 -1.06
N ASP A 129 -8.32 15.17 -1.83
CA ASP A 129 -9.39 16.00 -1.31
C ASP A 129 -10.71 15.23 -1.34
N TRP A 130 -11.07 14.68 -0.18
CA TRP A 130 -12.28 13.89 0.01
C TRP A 130 -13.57 14.71 -0.03
N TYR A 131 -13.49 16.01 0.25
CA TYR A 131 -14.67 16.87 0.41
C TYR A 131 -15.16 17.45 -0.91
N SER A 132 -14.27 17.71 -1.84
CA SER A 132 -14.60 18.26 -3.16
C SER A 132 -14.90 17.20 -4.23
N ALA A 133 -14.69 15.92 -3.90
CA ALA A 133 -14.84 14.83 -4.85
C ALA A 133 -16.29 14.67 -5.30
N LYS A 134 -16.47 14.46 -6.61
CA LYS A 134 -17.74 14.04 -7.20
C LYS A 134 -17.94 12.53 -7.08
N PRO A 135 -19.18 12.02 -7.21
CA PRO A 135 -19.42 10.59 -7.18
C PRO A 135 -18.50 9.82 -8.14
N PHE A 136 -17.92 8.72 -7.61
CA PHE A 136 -16.97 7.83 -8.28
C PHE A 136 -15.62 8.44 -8.66
N GLU A 137 -15.31 9.67 -8.28
CA GLU A 137 -13.93 10.17 -8.39
C GLU A 137 -12.99 9.51 -7.36
N ILE A 138 -13.53 9.17 -6.18
CA ILE A 138 -12.79 8.45 -5.14
C ILE A 138 -13.63 7.27 -4.65
N VAL A 139 -13.07 6.07 -4.83
CA VAL A 139 -13.70 4.82 -4.40
C VAL A 139 -12.78 4.11 -3.41
N GLN A 140 -13.26 3.90 -2.19
CA GLN A 140 -12.58 3.10 -1.18
C GLN A 140 -12.81 1.62 -1.45
N ILE A 141 -11.74 0.83 -1.39
CA ILE A 141 -11.82 -0.63 -1.48
C ILE A 141 -11.22 -1.24 -0.22
N ASP A 142 -11.94 -2.18 0.36
CA ASP A 142 -11.50 -2.92 1.54
C ASP A 142 -12.08 -4.32 1.58
N LEU A 143 -11.48 -5.15 2.42
CA LEU A 143 -11.86 -6.54 2.65
C LEU A 143 -12.30 -6.73 4.10
N LYS A 144 -13.52 -7.21 4.28
CA LYS A 144 -14.07 -7.56 5.59
C LYS A 144 -14.03 -9.08 5.79
N HIS A 145 -13.54 -9.53 6.94
CA HIS A 145 -13.76 -10.91 7.38
C HIS A 145 -15.18 -11.04 7.92
N ILE A 146 -15.97 -11.94 7.31
CA ILE A 146 -17.39 -12.10 7.69
C ILE A 146 -17.54 -12.66 9.10
N ARG A 147 -16.64 -13.59 9.50
CA ARG A 147 -16.65 -14.22 10.83
C ARG A 147 -15.97 -13.32 11.86
N ASP A 148 -16.55 -12.15 12.09
CA ASP A 148 -16.06 -11.23 13.10
C ASP A 148 -16.63 -11.59 14.47
N HIS A 149 -15.80 -12.13 15.35
CA HIS A 149 -16.16 -12.48 16.73
C HIS A 149 -16.59 -11.30 17.60
N LYS A 150 -16.40 -10.06 17.15
CA LYS A 150 -16.90 -8.88 17.83
C LYS A 150 -18.34 -8.55 17.45
N ALA A 151 -18.77 -8.99 16.28
CA ALA A 151 -20.11 -8.72 15.76
C ALA A 151 -21.04 -9.93 15.88
N LEU A 152 -20.57 -11.12 15.50
CA LEU A 152 -21.38 -12.34 15.44
C LEU A 152 -21.28 -13.18 16.72
N SER A 153 -22.38 -13.83 17.08
CA SER A 153 -22.39 -14.81 18.14
C SER A 153 -21.61 -16.08 17.76
N ARG A 154 -21.23 -16.86 18.76
CA ARG A 154 -20.54 -18.14 18.52
C ARG A 154 -21.39 -19.10 17.67
N GLU A 155 -22.69 -19.14 17.87
CA GLU A 155 -23.64 -19.98 17.10
C GLU A 155 -23.65 -19.57 15.63
N GLN A 156 -23.72 -18.27 15.37
CA GLN A 156 -23.69 -17.73 14.00
C GLN A 156 -22.38 -18.09 13.27
N ILE A 157 -21.24 -18.03 13.94
CA ILE A 157 -19.96 -18.40 13.38
C ILE A 157 -19.90 -19.91 13.06
N ILE A 158 -20.35 -20.75 14.01
CA ILE A 158 -20.45 -22.21 13.79
C ILE A 158 -21.39 -22.52 12.64
N HIS A 159 -22.50 -21.82 12.50
CA HIS A 159 -23.44 -21.98 11.39
C HIS A 159 -22.77 -21.66 10.03
N LEU A 160 -22.05 -20.54 9.93
CA LEU A 160 -21.31 -20.19 8.71
C LEU A 160 -20.24 -21.21 8.35
N ASP A 161 -19.54 -21.77 9.35
CA ASP A 161 -18.54 -22.82 9.14
C ASP A 161 -19.16 -24.14 8.66
N ALA A 162 -20.26 -24.56 9.31
CA ALA A 162 -20.97 -25.79 8.96
C ALA A 162 -21.49 -25.78 7.51
N HIS A 163 -21.86 -24.62 7.00
CA HIS A 163 -22.36 -24.45 5.64
C HIS A 163 -21.26 -24.02 4.63
N ASN A 164 -19.99 -23.97 5.08
CA ASN A 164 -18.84 -23.58 4.24
C ASN A 164 -19.06 -22.26 3.48
N ILE A 165 -19.65 -21.28 4.18
CA ILE A 165 -19.91 -19.96 3.60
C ILE A 165 -18.59 -19.21 3.37
N PRO A 166 -18.45 -18.37 2.32
CA PRO A 166 -17.27 -17.54 2.08
C PRO A 166 -16.78 -16.78 3.32
N ASN A 167 -15.47 -16.60 3.43
CA ASN A 167 -14.85 -15.95 4.59
C ASN A 167 -14.80 -14.43 4.49
N TYR A 168 -14.80 -13.92 3.27
CA TYR A 168 -14.46 -12.53 2.99
C TYR A 168 -15.53 -11.85 2.15
N GLN A 169 -15.92 -10.64 2.58
CA GLN A 169 -16.67 -9.69 1.79
C GLN A 169 -15.71 -8.65 1.23
N TRP A 170 -15.71 -8.49 -0.08
CA TRP A 170 -15.06 -7.41 -0.79
C TRP A 170 -16.03 -6.25 -0.93
N SER A 171 -15.59 -5.05 -0.61
CA SER A 171 -16.42 -3.86 -0.68
C SER A 171 -15.74 -2.77 -1.48
N ALA A 172 -16.52 -2.10 -2.33
CA ALA A 172 -16.11 -0.85 -2.97
C ALA A 172 -17.18 0.19 -2.65
N LEU A 173 -16.77 1.31 -2.04
CA LEU A 173 -17.64 2.38 -1.59
C LEU A 173 -17.25 3.69 -2.23
N ASP A 174 -18.17 4.33 -2.92
CA ASP A 174 -17.99 5.71 -3.34
C ASP A 174 -18.02 6.66 -2.14
N VAL A 175 -16.98 7.49 -2.04
CA VAL A 175 -16.82 8.39 -0.88
C VAL A 175 -17.89 9.47 -0.84
N THR A 176 -18.37 9.93 -1.98
CA THR A 176 -19.32 11.04 -2.08
C THR A 176 -20.75 10.57 -1.90
N SER A 177 -21.23 9.64 -2.74
CA SER A 177 -22.60 9.17 -2.70
C SER A 177 -22.85 8.04 -1.68
N ARG A 178 -21.81 7.43 -1.12
CA ARG A 178 -21.90 6.20 -0.31
C ARG A 178 -22.43 4.98 -1.08
N PHE A 179 -22.53 5.08 -2.40
CA PHE A 179 -22.95 3.96 -3.23
C PHE A 179 -21.96 2.80 -3.10
N LYS A 180 -22.49 1.61 -2.89
CA LYS A 180 -21.70 0.45 -2.47
C LYS A 180 -21.86 -0.71 -3.42
N LEU A 181 -20.73 -1.37 -3.69
CA LEU A 181 -20.63 -2.63 -4.40
C LEU A 181 -20.05 -3.67 -3.46
N ILE A 182 -20.57 -4.90 -3.50
CA ILE A 182 -20.07 -6.01 -2.66
C ILE A 182 -19.86 -7.27 -3.48
N GLY A 183 -18.91 -8.10 -3.05
CA GLY A 183 -18.63 -9.42 -3.57
C GLY A 183 -18.05 -10.31 -2.48
N TYR A 184 -17.89 -11.60 -2.75
CA TYR A 184 -17.51 -12.60 -1.75
C TYR A 184 -16.40 -13.50 -2.23
N SER A 185 -15.58 -14.03 -1.31
CA SER A 185 -14.62 -15.09 -1.58
C SER A 185 -14.31 -15.92 -0.33
N ARG A 186 -13.84 -17.16 -0.54
CA ARG A 186 -13.29 -17.99 0.53
C ARG A 186 -11.88 -17.59 0.90
N GLU A 187 -11.12 -17.08 -0.08
CA GLU A 187 -9.72 -16.73 0.09
C GLU A 187 -9.45 -15.27 -0.25
N LYS A 188 -8.59 -14.63 0.52
CA LYS A 188 -8.08 -13.28 0.26
C LYS A 188 -6.81 -13.33 -0.59
N THR A 189 -6.94 -13.72 -1.83
CA THR A 189 -5.82 -13.82 -2.76
C THR A 189 -5.65 -12.56 -3.61
N TRP A 190 -4.43 -12.35 -4.10
CA TRP A 190 -4.15 -11.33 -5.11
C TRP A 190 -5.02 -11.49 -6.36
N THR A 191 -5.29 -12.73 -6.78
CA THR A 191 -6.14 -13.00 -7.95
C THR A 191 -7.57 -12.52 -7.71
N ASN A 192 -8.15 -12.81 -6.53
CA ASN A 192 -9.48 -12.33 -6.19
C ASN A 192 -9.52 -10.79 -6.10
N GLY A 193 -8.47 -10.16 -5.57
CA GLY A 193 -8.32 -8.70 -5.58
C GLY A 193 -8.33 -8.11 -6.98
N LEU A 194 -7.57 -8.71 -7.89
CA LEU A 194 -7.53 -8.29 -9.29
C LEU A 194 -8.89 -8.44 -9.99
N CYS A 195 -9.56 -9.59 -9.78
CA CYS A 195 -10.93 -9.83 -10.29
C CYS A 195 -11.91 -8.80 -9.75
N TRP A 196 -11.78 -8.45 -8.47
CA TRP A 196 -12.62 -7.44 -7.82
C TRP A 196 -12.48 -6.07 -8.49
N TYR A 197 -11.23 -5.58 -8.69
CA TYR A 197 -11.01 -4.33 -9.41
C TYR A 197 -11.61 -4.32 -10.81
N LEU A 198 -11.36 -5.38 -11.57
CA LEU A 198 -11.87 -5.50 -12.95
C LEU A 198 -13.40 -5.52 -12.98
N TRP A 199 -14.04 -6.21 -12.04
CA TRP A 199 -15.49 -6.24 -11.96
C TRP A 199 -16.05 -4.86 -11.57
N VAL A 200 -15.50 -4.19 -10.55
CA VAL A 200 -15.95 -2.84 -10.15
C VAL A 200 -15.80 -1.85 -11.30
N ILE A 201 -14.65 -1.85 -11.96
CA ILE A 201 -14.41 -0.96 -13.13
C ILE A 201 -15.42 -1.27 -14.23
N SER A 202 -15.60 -2.55 -14.59
CA SER A 202 -16.53 -2.94 -15.64
C SER A 202 -17.97 -2.55 -15.31
N TRP A 203 -18.40 -2.76 -14.07
CA TRP A 203 -19.72 -2.33 -13.61
C TRP A 203 -19.92 -0.84 -13.76
N LEU A 204 -19.01 -0.03 -13.24
CA LEU A 204 -19.12 1.43 -13.31
C LEU A 204 -19.09 1.94 -14.77
N ARG A 205 -18.18 1.40 -15.61
CA ARG A 205 -18.05 1.80 -17.01
C ARG A 205 -19.25 1.40 -17.87
N SER A 206 -19.84 0.21 -17.63
CA SER A 206 -21.03 -0.26 -18.35
C SER A 206 -22.27 0.59 -18.04
N HIS A 207 -22.33 1.21 -16.86
CA HIS A 207 -23.45 2.06 -16.45
C HIS A 207 -23.19 3.57 -16.62
N GLY A 208 -22.22 3.96 -17.44
CA GLY A 208 -22.07 5.36 -17.84
C GLY A 208 -21.15 6.21 -16.94
N VAL A 209 -20.52 5.64 -15.91
CA VAL A 209 -19.52 6.37 -15.13
C VAL A 209 -18.27 6.59 -15.98
N ARG A 210 -17.96 7.84 -16.34
CA ARG A 210 -16.85 8.23 -17.24
C ARG A 210 -15.73 8.99 -16.53
N SER A 211 -15.96 9.44 -15.29
CA SER A 211 -14.97 10.15 -14.49
C SER A 211 -13.68 9.33 -14.30
N GLN A 212 -12.57 10.01 -14.08
CA GLN A 212 -11.36 9.36 -13.60
C GLN A 212 -11.60 8.85 -12.17
N ILE A 213 -11.29 7.59 -11.91
CA ILE A 213 -11.52 6.94 -10.60
C ILE A 213 -10.21 6.80 -9.87
N LEU A 214 -10.12 7.33 -8.66
CA LEU A 214 -9.03 7.05 -7.74
C LEU A 214 -9.48 5.97 -6.73
N PHE A 215 -8.91 4.77 -6.85
CA PHE A 215 -9.08 3.75 -5.83
C PHE A 215 -8.14 4.00 -4.66
N THR A 216 -8.69 3.97 -3.45
CA THR A 216 -7.92 4.04 -2.21
C THR A 216 -8.07 2.71 -1.46
N VAL A 217 -6.95 2.14 -1.04
CA VAL A 217 -6.91 0.81 -0.43
C VAL A 217 -5.93 0.78 0.73
N ASP A 218 -6.10 -0.18 1.59
CA ASP A 218 -5.10 -0.47 2.61
C ASP A 218 -3.85 -1.14 2.02
N ASN A 219 -2.91 -1.56 2.89
CA ASN A 219 -1.68 -2.24 2.47
C ASN A 219 -1.83 -3.78 2.56
N GLY A 220 -3.02 -4.33 2.37
CA GLY A 220 -3.30 -5.75 2.36
C GLY A 220 -2.58 -6.49 1.22
N GLU A 221 -2.20 -7.74 1.43
CA GLU A 221 -1.51 -8.55 0.41
C GLU A 221 -2.42 -8.84 -0.80
N GLU A 222 -3.72 -8.87 -0.60
CA GLU A 222 -4.77 -8.97 -1.62
C GLU A 222 -4.81 -7.76 -2.56
N PHE A 223 -4.31 -6.60 -2.11
CA PHE A 223 -4.20 -5.36 -2.89
C PHE A 223 -2.76 -5.07 -3.34
N GLY A 224 -1.89 -6.07 -3.30
CA GLY A 224 -0.48 -5.96 -3.67
C GLY A 224 0.46 -5.78 -2.48
N GLY A 225 -0.03 -5.46 -1.30
CA GLY A 225 0.71 -5.39 -0.06
C GLY A 225 1.95 -4.51 -0.14
N LYS A 226 3.07 -5.04 0.34
CA LYS A 226 4.39 -4.38 0.27
C LYS A 226 5.12 -4.62 -1.05
N SER A 227 4.56 -5.41 -1.96
CA SER A 227 5.16 -5.72 -3.25
C SER A 227 4.95 -4.56 -4.22
N TRP A 228 5.97 -3.70 -4.37
CA TRP A 228 5.92 -2.61 -5.32
C TRP A 228 5.69 -3.08 -6.78
N LEU A 229 6.12 -4.30 -7.14
CA LEU A 229 5.88 -4.89 -8.47
C LEU A 229 4.39 -5.14 -8.69
N LYS A 230 3.71 -5.83 -7.75
CA LYS A 230 2.28 -6.10 -7.84
C LYS A 230 1.48 -4.80 -7.92
N VAL A 231 1.82 -3.81 -7.08
CA VAL A 231 1.16 -2.50 -7.08
C VAL A 231 1.39 -1.77 -8.40
N ALA A 232 2.61 -1.81 -8.95
CA ALA A 232 2.92 -1.19 -10.25
C ALA A 232 2.18 -1.87 -11.42
N GLU A 233 2.10 -3.19 -11.42
CA GLU A 233 1.34 -3.96 -12.41
C GLU A 233 -0.16 -3.64 -12.34
N LEU A 234 -0.74 -3.59 -11.14
CA LEU A 234 -2.13 -3.21 -10.95
C LEU A 234 -2.39 -1.78 -11.46
N ARG A 235 -1.54 -0.81 -11.06
CA ARG A 235 -1.64 0.57 -11.53
C ARG A 235 -1.59 0.66 -13.05
N LYS A 236 -0.68 -0.07 -13.69
CA LYS A 236 -0.58 -0.12 -15.15
C LYS A 236 -1.84 -0.71 -15.79
N LEU A 237 -2.38 -1.78 -15.22
CA LEU A 237 -3.60 -2.42 -15.71
C LEU A 237 -4.79 -1.48 -15.65
N ILE A 238 -5.07 -0.89 -14.48
CA ILE A 238 -6.26 -0.06 -14.28
C ILE A 238 -6.14 1.32 -14.95
N ALA A 239 -4.91 1.80 -15.23
CA ALA A 239 -4.69 3.06 -15.94
C ALA A 239 -5.32 3.05 -17.35
N GLY A 240 -5.32 1.89 -18.03
CA GLY A 240 -5.98 1.72 -19.31
C GLY A 240 -7.51 1.96 -19.28
N PHE A 241 -8.11 1.89 -18.10
CA PHE A 241 -9.54 2.16 -17.87
C PHE A 241 -9.81 3.56 -17.28
N GLY A 242 -8.82 4.44 -17.26
CA GLY A 242 -8.94 5.77 -16.65
C GLY A 242 -9.00 5.73 -15.12
N CYS A 243 -8.36 4.72 -14.51
CA CYS A 243 -8.36 4.53 -13.07
C CYS A 243 -6.94 4.68 -12.49
N ARG A 244 -6.86 5.18 -11.27
CA ARG A 244 -5.63 5.31 -10.49
C ARG A 244 -5.75 4.56 -9.16
N LEU A 245 -4.64 4.24 -8.53
CA LEU A 245 -4.57 3.55 -7.24
C LEU A 245 -3.63 4.28 -6.29
N THR A 246 -4.09 4.55 -5.09
CA THR A 246 -3.26 4.96 -3.97
C THR A 246 -3.44 4.02 -2.79
N GLN A 247 -2.35 3.74 -2.07
CA GLN A 247 -2.41 2.96 -0.83
C GLN A 247 -2.43 3.92 0.36
N ASN A 248 -3.28 3.64 1.33
CA ASN A 248 -3.41 4.41 2.56
C ASN A 248 -2.09 4.49 3.34
N HIS A 249 -1.90 5.54 4.11
CA HIS A 249 -0.74 5.67 4.97
C HIS A 249 -0.79 4.62 6.07
N LYS A 250 0.35 4.04 6.37
CA LYS A 250 0.43 3.05 7.45
C LYS A 250 0.10 3.73 8.80
N GLY A 251 -0.92 3.21 9.47
CA GLY A 251 -1.38 3.74 10.77
C GLY A 251 -2.41 4.87 10.69
N HIS A 252 -2.87 5.23 9.49
CA HIS A 252 -3.91 6.23 9.25
C HIS A 252 -5.23 5.54 8.88
N CYS A 253 -5.91 4.97 9.88
CA CYS A 253 -7.21 4.32 9.68
C CYS A 253 -8.30 5.31 9.25
N GLU A 254 -8.16 6.59 9.57
CA GLU A 254 -9.05 7.66 9.14
C GLU A 254 -9.19 7.77 7.61
N GLU A 255 -8.18 7.36 6.87
CA GLU A 255 -8.22 7.35 5.40
C GLU A 255 -9.20 6.30 4.82
N ASN A 256 -9.67 5.34 5.64
CA ASN A 256 -10.66 4.32 5.26
C ASN A 256 -11.96 4.40 6.08
N ALA A 257 -12.14 5.47 6.83
CA ALA A 257 -13.21 5.60 7.82
C ALA A 257 -14.63 5.43 7.26
N HIS A 258 -14.88 5.84 6.01
CA HIS A 258 -16.19 5.66 5.39
C HIS A 258 -16.53 4.20 5.15
N LEU A 259 -15.57 3.43 4.68
CA LEU A 259 -15.76 2.01 4.42
C LEU A 259 -15.79 1.20 5.72
N GLU A 260 -14.94 1.52 6.70
CA GLU A 260 -15.00 0.92 8.05
C GLU A 260 -16.37 1.15 8.72
N ARG A 261 -16.91 2.37 8.63
CA ARG A 261 -18.26 2.65 9.10
C ARG A 261 -19.32 1.84 8.35
N SER A 262 -19.15 1.69 7.03
CA SER A 262 -20.04 0.87 6.20
C SER A 262 -19.98 -0.62 6.60
N HIS A 263 -18.80 -1.15 6.92
CA HIS A 263 -18.66 -2.54 7.41
C HIS A 263 -19.39 -2.77 8.73
N ARG A 264 -19.38 -1.79 9.62
CA ARG A 264 -20.18 -1.86 10.83
C ARG A 264 -21.69 -1.88 10.54
N THR A 265 -22.13 -1.11 9.56
CA THR A 265 -23.53 -1.14 9.10
C THR A 265 -23.88 -2.51 8.52
N ASP A 266 -22.94 -3.15 7.78
CA ASP A 266 -23.14 -4.52 7.28
C ASP A 266 -23.31 -5.52 8.41
N ASP A 267 -22.56 -5.38 9.51
CA ASP A 267 -22.74 -6.24 10.69
C ASP A 267 -24.10 -6.04 11.31
N GLU A 268 -24.46 -4.79 11.59
CA GLU A 268 -25.68 -4.44 12.33
C GLU A 268 -26.96 -4.74 11.53
N GLU A 269 -26.96 -4.47 10.22
CA GLU A 269 -28.18 -4.50 9.42
C GLU A 269 -28.27 -5.73 8.47
N PHE A 270 -27.18 -6.45 8.25
CA PHE A 270 -27.16 -7.63 7.37
C PHE A 270 -26.71 -8.91 8.10
N TYR A 271 -25.47 -8.96 8.58
CA TYR A 271 -24.95 -10.22 9.11
C TYR A 271 -25.65 -10.66 10.37
N ILE A 272 -25.77 -9.80 11.39
CA ILE A 272 -26.43 -10.18 12.67
C ILE A 272 -27.84 -10.70 12.44
N PRO A 273 -28.74 -10.04 11.69
CA PRO A 273 -30.10 -10.51 11.51
C PRO A 273 -30.25 -11.66 10.49
N ARG A 274 -29.31 -11.86 9.54
CA ARG A 274 -29.52 -12.77 8.41
C ARG A 274 -28.63 -14.00 8.40
N THR A 275 -27.57 -14.05 9.22
CA THR A 275 -26.60 -15.17 9.20
C THR A 275 -27.25 -16.54 9.25
N MET A 276 -28.27 -16.73 10.09
CA MET A 276 -28.92 -18.03 10.27
C MET A 276 -29.75 -18.47 9.05
N ALA A 277 -30.12 -17.55 8.16
CA ALA A 277 -30.80 -17.87 6.90
C ALA A 277 -29.81 -18.25 5.79
N ILE A 278 -28.52 -17.98 5.96
CA ILE A 278 -27.48 -18.24 4.96
C ILE A 278 -26.97 -19.68 5.12
N THR A 279 -27.39 -20.57 4.23
CA THR A 279 -27.06 -22.01 4.29
C THR A 279 -26.27 -22.50 3.08
N SER A 280 -26.00 -21.64 2.10
CA SER A 280 -25.27 -21.96 0.88
C SER A 280 -24.74 -20.67 0.22
N ASP A 281 -23.88 -20.81 -0.78
CA ASP A 281 -23.44 -19.69 -1.63
C ASP A 281 -24.63 -18.99 -2.30
N ALA A 282 -25.62 -19.75 -2.75
CA ALA A 282 -26.81 -19.19 -3.39
C ALA A 282 -27.62 -18.35 -2.42
N THR A 283 -27.90 -18.86 -1.21
CA THR A 283 -28.63 -18.10 -0.19
C THR A 283 -27.85 -16.88 0.29
N LEU A 284 -26.52 -16.96 0.39
CA LEU A 284 -25.69 -15.80 0.67
C LEU A 284 -25.85 -14.71 -0.39
N LEU A 285 -25.78 -15.10 -1.67
CA LEU A 285 -25.90 -14.14 -2.78
C LEU A 285 -27.29 -13.53 -2.86
N ASP A 286 -28.35 -14.31 -2.61
CA ASP A 286 -29.74 -13.82 -2.60
C ASP A 286 -29.99 -12.84 -1.45
N GLU A 287 -29.58 -13.19 -0.24
CA GLU A 287 -29.70 -12.29 0.93
C GLU A 287 -28.84 -11.01 0.73
N ALA A 288 -27.63 -11.16 0.20
CA ALA A 288 -26.76 -10.04 -0.09
C ALA A 288 -27.29 -9.14 -1.21
N LEU A 289 -27.98 -9.70 -2.21
CA LEU A 289 -28.67 -8.93 -3.27
C LEU A 289 -29.76 -8.06 -2.67
N GLY A 290 -30.59 -8.64 -1.81
CA GLY A 290 -31.63 -7.90 -1.08
C GLY A 290 -31.05 -6.78 -0.21
N TYR A 291 -29.97 -7.11 0.52
CA TYR A 291 -29.30 -6.14 1.38
C TYR A 291 -28.65 -5.00 0.61
N ILE A 292 -27.89 -5.27 -0.46
CA ILE A 292 -27.22 -4.19 -1.22
C ILE A 292 -28.23 -3.33 -1.99
N TYR A 293 -29.36 -3.91 -2.41
CA TYR A 293 -30.46 -3.14 -2.97
C TYR A 293 -31.05 -2.20 -1.91
N TYR A 294 -31.35 -2.69 -0.70
CA TYR A 294 -31.81 -1.90 0.42
C TYR A 294 -30.79 -0.79 0.75
N TYR A 295 -29.52 -1.12 0.90
CA TYR A 295 -28.46 -0.18 1.26
C TYR A 295 -28.36 0.99 0.26
N ASN A 296 -28.35 0.69 -1.03
CA ASN A 296 -28.18 1.71 -2.07
C ASN A 296 -29.44 2.51 -2.40
N ASN A 297 -30.63 1.89 -2.27
CA ASN A 297 -31.85 2.47 -2.84
C ASN A 297 -32.93 2.84 -1.82
N LEU A 298 -32.89 2.28 -0.62
CA LEU A 298 -33.95 2.48 0.37
C LEU A 298 -33.43 3.05 1.69
N ARG A 299 -32.19 2.74 2.03
CA ARG A 299 -31.56 3.18 3.28
C ARG A 299 -31.17 4.65 3.19
N GLU A 300 -31.75 5.48 4.03
CA GLU A 300 -31.36 6.86 4.20
C GLU A 300 -30.06 7.00 5.01
N HIS A 301 -29.19 7.89 4.58
CA HIS A 301 -27.91 8.17 5.23
C HIS A 301 -27.89 9.59 5.78
N SER A 302 -27.67 9.73 7.09
CA SER A 302 -27.57 11.04 7.74
C SER A 302 -26.46 11.92 7.16
N SER A 303 -25.35 11.31 6.73
CA SER A 303 -24.24 12.02 6.05
C SER A 303 -24.60 12.52 4.64
N LEU A 304 -25.71 12.06 4.06
CA LEU A 304 -26.24 12.48 2.76
C LEU A 304 -27.53 13.32 2.93
N ALA A 305 -27.69 14.01 4.04
CA ALA A 305 -28.91 14.76 4.37
C ALA A 305 -30.19 13.90 4.26
N ASN A 306 -30.12 12.65 4.75
CA ASN A 306 -31.16 11.63 4.72
C ASN A 306 -31.61 11.24 3.29
N GLN A 307 -30.73 11.37 2.31
CA GLN A 307 -30.93 10.79 0.98
C GLN A 307 -30.39 9.36 0.94
N THR A 308 -30.89 8.56 0.00
CA THR A 308 -30.28 7.28 -0.32
C THR A 308 -28.98 7.47 -1.13
N PRO A 309 -28.04 6.50 -1.11
CA PRO A 309 -26.87 6.55 -1.97
C PRO A 309 -27.21 6.75 -3.44
N PHE A 310 -28.26 6.10 -3.95
CA PHE A 310 -28.68 6.22 -5.33
C PHE A 310 -29.27 7.60 -5.65
N ASP A 311 -30.07 8.20 -4.76
CA ASP A 311 -30.60 9.54 -4.95
C ASP A 311 -29.48 10.59 -4.99
N CYS A 312 -28.51 10.45 -4.08
CA CYS A 312 -27.32 11.29 -4.08
C CYS A 312 -26.51 11.13 -5.37
N LEU A 313 -26.31 9.88 -5.83
CA LEU A 313 -25.62 9.59 -7.08
C LEU A 313 -26.32 10.24 -8.27
N ARG A 314 -27.62 10.02 -8.42
CA ARG A 314 -28.45 10.53 -9.53
C ARG A 314 -28.47 12.06 -9.59
N LYS A 315 -28.48 12.71 -8.42
CA LYS A 315 -28.44 14.19 -8.34
C LYS A 315 -27.15 14.77 -8.95
N HIS A 316 -26.02 14.09 -8.79
CA HIS A 316 -24.72 14.57 -9.23
C HIS A 316 -24.29 14.01 -10.59
N LEU A 317 -24.81 12.85 -10.97
CA LEU A 317 -24.55 12.17 -12.24
C LEU A 317 -25.89 11.80 -12.91
N PRO A 318 -26.63 12.78 -13.45
CA PRO A 318 -27.95 12.53 -14.03
C PRO A 318 -27.93 11.59 -15.24
N ASP A 319 -26.81 11.53 -15.96
CA ASP A 319 -26.65 10.71 -17.18
C ASP A 319 -26.20 9.26 -16.87
N VAL A 320 -26.05 8.88 -15.60
CA VAL A 320 -25.72 7.50 -15.23
C VAL A 320 -26.92 6.59 -15.51
N ASP A 321 -26.65 5.41 -16.07
CA ASP A 321 -27.71 4.43 -16.32
C ASP A 321 -28.36 4.01 -14.99
N GLU A 322 -29.69 4.11 -14.92
CA GLU A 322 -30.46 3.72 -13.73
C GLU A 322 -30.24 2.25 -13.33
N ALA A 323 -29.86 1.41 -14.28
CA ALA A 323 -29.55 0.00 -14.00
C ALA A 323 -28.35 -0.20 -13.07
N ILE A 324 -27.52 0.82 -12.87
CA ILE A 324 -26.41 0.79 -11.90
C ILE A 324 -26.89 0.43 -10.48
N ARG A 325 -28.12 0.78 -10.14
CA ARG A 325 -28.75 0.52 -8.82
C ARG A 325 -28.96 -0.95 -8.51
N TYR A 326 -28.99 -1.81 -9.53
CA TYR A 326 -29.24 -3.25 -9.38
C TYR A 326 -27.91 -4.02 -9.29
N VAL A 327 -27.14 -3.71 -8.27
CA VAL A 327 -25.85 -4.37 -8.02
C VAL A 327 -26.08 -5.86 -7.71
N HIS A 328 -25.42 -6.73 -8.47
CA HIS A 328 -25.43 -8.17 -8.23
C HIS A 328 -24.15 -8.58 -7.50
N PRO A 329 -24.23 -9.00 -6.23
CA PRO A 329 -23.08 -9.59 -5.54
C PRO A 329 -22.55 -10.81 -6.29
N LEU A 330 -21.22 -10.98 -6.32
CA LEU A 330 -20.62 -12.11 -7.01
C LEU A 330 -19.70 -12.91 -6.08
N LEU A 331 -19.47 -14.17 -6.45
CA LEU A 331 -18.52 -15.04 -5.80
C LEU A 331 -17.22 -15.07 -6.64
N LEU A 332 -16.16 -14.48 -6.12
CA LEU A 332 -14.90 -14.32 -6.86
C LEU A 332 -14.20 -15.66 -7.11
N ASP A 333 -14.31 -16.61 -6.19
CA ASP A 333 -13.68 -17.94 -6.33
C ASP A 333 -14.22 -18.73 -7.52
N THR A 334 -15.45 -18.46 -7.96
CA THR A 334 -16.08 -19.12 -9.12
C THR A 334 -15.91 -18.34 -10.42
N ALA A 335 -15.46 -17.09 -10.33
CA ALA A 335 -14.98 -16.33 -11.46
C ALA A 335 -13.62 -16.90 -11.87
N SER A 336 -13.59 -18.02 -12.62
CA SER A 336 -12.34 -18.55 -13.13
C SER A 336 -11.77 -17.59 -14.16
N VAL A 337 -10.98 -16.64 -13.67
CA VAL A 337 -10.13 -15.82 -14.52
C VAL A 337 -8.88 -16.63 -14.80
N ARG A 338 -8.82 -17.29 -15.94
CA ARG A 338 -7.55 -17.80 -16.44
C ARG A 338 -6.73 -16.59 -16.90
N LEU A 339 -6.02 -16.00 -15.97
CA LEU A 339 -4.91 -15.11 -16.27
C LEU A 339 -3.78 -16.01 -16.81
N GLY A 340 -3.87 -16.40 -18.09
CA GLY A 340 -2.72 -16.99 -18.76
C GLY A 340 -1.58 -15.95 -18.75
N PRO A 341 -0.34 -16.34 -18.41
CA PRO A 341 0.73 -15.38 -18.18
C PRO A 341 1.02 -14.43 -19.35
N TRP A 342 0.45 -14.67 -20.54
CA TRP A 342 0.79 -13.89 -21.74
C TRP A 342 -0.28 -13.87 -22.85
N SER A 343 -1.46 -14.41 -22.64
CA SER A 343 -2.54 -14.23 -23.60
C SER A 343 -3.46 -13.10 -23.11
N GLY A 344 -3.59 -12.02 -23.84
CA GLY A 344 -4.45 -10.86 -23.51
C GLY A 344 -5.95 -11.18 -23.55
N TYR A 345 -6.37 -12.38 -23.13
CA TYR A 345 -7.76 -12.79 -23.06
C TYR A 345 -8.15 -13.07 -21.62
N TYR A 346 -9.10 -12.28 -21.14
CA TYR A 346 -9.77 -12.52 -19.87
C TYR A 346 -11.13 -13.15 -20.17
N VAL A 347 -11.34 -14.37 -19.70
CA VAL A 347 -12.65 -15.04 -19.80
C VAL A 347 -13.24 -15.10 -18.40
N LEU A 348 -14.27 -14.30 -18.15
CA LEU A 348 -15.14 -14.45 -16.98
C LEU A 348 -16.15 -15.55 -17.29
N THR A 349 -16.04 -16.69 -16.61
CA THR A 349 -17.04 -17.77 -16.75
C THR A 349 -18.16 -17.54 -15.76
N GLN A 350 -19.39 -17.58 -16.27
CA GLN A 350 -20.60 -17.44 -15.46
C GLN A 350 -20.74 -18.59 -14.46
N ASN A 351 -21.16 -18.25 -13.26
CA ASN A 351 -21.62 -19.22 -12.29
C ASN A 351 -22.89 -19.92 -12.80
N ARG A 352 -22.88 -21.24 -12.90
CA ARG A 352 -24.05 -22.03 -13.39
C ARG A 352 -25.28 -21.91 -12.50
N GLY A 353 -25.19 -21.32 -11.30
CA GLY A 353 -26.27 -21.11 -10.36
C GLY A 353 -27.24 -19.96 -10.70
N CYS A 354 -26.86 -19.01 -11.57
CA CYS A 354 -27.71 -17.86 -11.90
C CYS A 354 -28.68 -18.08 -13.06
N ARG A 355 -29.05 -19.35 -13.39
CA ARG A 355 -29.92 -19.65 -14.53
C ARG A 355 -31.37 -19.20 -14.43
N ASN A 356 -31.87 -18.75 -13.30
CA ASN A 356 -33.30 -18.52 -13.10
C ASN A 356 -33.73 -17.10 -12.80
N MET A 357 -32.89 -16.09 -12.91
CA MET A 357 -33.35 -14.70 -12.82
C MET A 357 -33.57 -14.13 -14.21
N ARG A 358 -34.71 -14.46 -14.83
CA ARG A 358 -35.26 -13.72 -15.98
C ARG A 358 -36.07 -12.56 -15.44
N GLY A 359 -35.44 -11.37 -15.38
CA GLY A 359 -36.23 -10.14 -15.36
C GLY A 359 -36.87 -9.96 -16.76
N PRO A 360 -38.01 -9.33 -16.87
CA PRO A 360 -38.69 -9.15 -18.16
C PRO A 360 -37.84 -8.25 -19.08
N GLY A 361 -37.25 -8.87 -20.07
CA GLY A 361 -36.98 -8.20 -21.34
C GLY A 361 -35.62 -7.68 -21.66
N LYS A 362 -34.48 -8.15 -21.13
CA LYS A 362 -33.16 -7.88 -21.78
C LYS A 362 -32.15 -8.98 -21.48
N ASN A 363 -31.52 -9.48 -22.53
CA ASN A 363 -30.35 -10.36 -22.46
C ASN A 363 -29.16 -9.56 -21.90
N TRP A 364 -28.59 -10.06 -20.81
CA TRP A 364 -27.38 -9.48 -20.25
C TRP A 364 -26.18 -9.96 -21.08
N TYR A 365 -25.55 -9.05 -21.76
CA TYR A 365 -24.30 -9.30 -22.46
C TYR A 365 -23.15 -9.03 -21.49
N PHE A 366 -22.37 -10.07 -21.19
CA PHE A 366 -21.05 -9.84 -20.65
C PHE A 366 -20.18 -9.26 -21.77
N CYS A 367 -19.63 -8.07 -21.55
CA CYS A 367 -18.67 -7.49 -22.46
C CYS A 367 -17.47 -8.41 -22.62
N GLN A 368 -17.31 -8.98 -23.82
CA GLN A 368 -15.99 -9.44 -24.26
C GLN A 368 -15.11 -8.20 -24.39
N LEU A 369 -14.18 -8.04 -23.47
CA LEU A 369 -13.10 -7.06 -23.62
C LEU A 369 -12.10 -7.66 -24.63
N THR A 370 -12.40 -7.46 -25.92
CA THR A 370 -11.40 -7.67 -26.96
C THR A 370 -10.48 -6.46 -26.99
N ALA A 371 -9.25 -6.64 -26.51
CA ALA A 371 -8.19 -5.70 -26.83
C ALA A 371 -7.92 -5.82 -28.33
N SER A 372 -8.38 -4.84 -29.11
CA SER A 372 -7.98 -4.70 -30.50
C SER A 372 -6.47 -4.47 -30.53
N ARG A 373 -5.79 -5.30 -31.32
CA ARG A 373 -4.38 -5.10 -31.68
C ARG A 373 -4.26 -3.74 -32.36
N ALA A 374 -3.44 -2.87 -31.81
CA ALA A 374 -2.71 -1.83 -32.54
C ALA A 374 -1.22 -2.12 -32.39
#